data_982fdbb2338f850c5ee35807934222ca
#
_entry.id   982fdbb2338f850c5ee35807934222ca
#
_cell.length_a   1.000
_cell.length_b   1.000
_cell.length_c   1.000
_cell.angle_alpha   90.00
_cell.angle_beta   90.00
_cell.angle_gamma   90.00
#
_symmetry.space_group_name_H-M   'P 1'
#
loop_
_entity.id
_entity.type
_entity.pdbx_description
1 polymer ?
#
loop_
_entity_poly.entity_id
_entity_poly.type
_entity_poly.pdbx_seq_one_letter_code
_entity_poly.pdbx_strand_id
1 'polypeptide(L)'
;MTWQDQRLPSDHPPVNSGKVGVLVINLGTPEAPTTQSVKTYLAEFLSDRRVVEIPPIAWQPILRGIILNTRPKKSAAAYKKVWTEEGSPLEYITRGQAERLQERLGDAVNVSWAMRYGKPSIPDEIQKLMDSGCDRILLAPLYPQYSGATTATVIDKAAEKLKEMRWQASLRTLPPYHDDPAYIDALSKDLTAQLDALDFDPEVLLLSFHGMPQRTLDLGDPYHCHCRKTARLLEERMTPRKSMRFETSFQSRFGNAKWLEPATDDTLERLAGEGVKNIAIAAPGFSADCLETLEELALEGKEQFEEAGGENFAALSCLNTGTPGMDMLEHIIRRELSGWT
;
A
#
# COMPACT_ATOMS: atom_id res chain seq x y z
N MET A 1 26.68 -17.30 22.70
CA MET A 1 27.15 -18.50 21.96
C MET A 1 26.03 -19.51 21.96
N THR A 2 25.51 -19.85 20.80
CA THR A 2 24.51 -20.90 20.66
C THR A 2 25.19 -22.27 20.73
N TRP A 3 24.44 -23.34 21.05
CA TRP A 3 25.00 -24.70 21.07
C TRP A 3 25.59 -25.15 19.73
N GLN A 4 25.22 -24.48 18.63
CA GLN A 4 25.77 -24.68 17.28
C GLN A 4 27.23 -24.23 17.20
N ASP A 5 27.58 -23.12 17.87
CA ASP A 5 28.95 -22.58 17.87
C ASP A 5 29.95 -23.49 18.56
N GLN A 6 29.49 -24.37 19.44
CA GLN A 6 30.35 -25.29 20.20
C GLN A 6 30.75 -26.57 19.42
N ARG A 7 30.14 -26.80 18.25
CA ARG A 7 30.38 -28.02 17.44
C ARG A 7 31.15 -27.76 16.15
N LEU A 8 31.49 -26.52 15.89
CA LEU A 8 32.27 -26.19 14.71
C LEU A 8 33.75 -26.53 14.91
N PRO A 9 34.47 -27.05 13.88
CA PRO A 9 35.92 -27.16 13.90
C PRO A 9 36.59 -25.83 14.26
N SER A 10 37.74 -25.88 14.90
CA SER A 10 38.46 -24.68 15.37
C SER A 10 38.89 -23.73 14.25
N ASP A 11 39.01 -24.25 13.02
CA ASP A 11 39.35 -23.52 11.79
C ASP A 11 38.15 -23.21 10.90
N HIS A 12 36.93 -23.50 11.39
CA HIS A 12 35.73 -23.21 10.62
C HIS A 12 35.47 -21.69 10.55
N PRO A 13 35.21 -21.15 9.35
CA PRO A 13 34.85 -19.74 9.22
C PRO A 13 33.60 -19.41 10.01
N PRO A 14 33.42 -18.16 10.46
CA PRO A 14 32.23 -17.73 11.17
C PRO A 14 30.96 -18.08 10.39
N VAL A 15 29.99 -18.72 11.06
CA VAL A 15 28.67 -18.98 10.49
C VAL A 15 27.75 -17.78 10.78
N ASN A 16 27.33 -17.09 9.73
CA ASN A 16 26.40 -15.98 9.82
C ASN A 16 25.03 -16.43 9.26
N SER A 17 24.27 -17.13 10.09
CA SER A 17 22.92 -17.63 9.74
C SER A 17 22.05 -17.78 10.99
N GLY A 18 20.79 -18.12 10.81
CA GLY A 18 19.84 -18.39 11.90
C GLY A 18 19.06 -17.15 12.37
N LYS A 19 19.24 -16.01 11.71
CA LYS A 19 18.44 -14.82 11.99
C LYS A 19 17.15 -14.81 11.18
N VAL A 20 16.18 -14.06 11.68
CA VAL A 20 14.88 -13.83 11.02
C VAL A 20 14.86 -12.42 10.47
N GLY A 21 14.47 -12.30 9.20
CA GLY A 21 14.23 -11.01 8.54
C GLY A 21 12.73 -10.73 8.38
N VAL A 22 12.36 -9.46 8.45
CA VAL A 22 11.06 -8.95 8.01
C VAL A 22 11.32 -7.91 6.92
N LEU A 23 10.75 -8.12 5.75
CA LEU A 23 10.80 -7.14 4.66
C LEU A 23 9.45 -6.51 4.49
N VAL A 24 9.31 -5.26 4.94
CA VAL A 24 8.12 -4.43 4.76
C VAL A 24 8.11 -3.90 3.34
N ILE A 25 7.00 -4.06 2.60
CA ILE A 25 6.98 -3.76 1.17
C ILE A 25 5.77 -2.91 0.81
N ASN A 26 6.03 -1.81 0.08
CA ASN A 26 4.99 -0.97 -0.49
C ASN A 26 5.16 -0.84 -2.01
N LEU A 27 4.21 -0.16 -2.69
CA LEU A 27 4.11 -0.11 -4.15
C LEU A 27 5.37 0.51 -4.78
N GLY A 28 5.77 1.66 -4.28
CA GLY A 28 6.88 2.41 -4.83
C GLY A 28 6.50 3.79 -5.33
N THR A 29 7.53 4.55 -5.63
CA THR A 29 7.44 5.95 -5.99
C THR A 29 8.63 6.34 -6.86
N PRO A 30 8.57 7.39 -7.69
CA PRO A 30 9.75 7.89 -8.38
C PRO A 30 10.77 8.46 -7.39
N GLU A 31 12.06 8.41 -7.73
CA GLU A 31 13.16 8.93 -6.90
C GLU A 31 13.11 10.47 -6.72
N ALA A 32 12.44 11.17 -7.62
CA ALA A 32 12.26 12.63 -7.55
C ALA A 32 10.99 13.04 -8.33
N PRO A 33 10.37 14.19 -8.00
CA PRO A 33 9.17 14.68 -8.67
C PRO A 33 9.54 15.36 -10.04
N THR A 34 10.41 14.70 -10.79
CA THR A 34 10.84 15.16 -12.13
C THR A 34 10.25 14.28 -13.23
N THR A 35 10.04 14.85 -14.40
CA THR A 35 9.53 14.11 -15.56
C THR A 35 10.37 12.87 -15.86
N GLN A 36 11.70 12.95 -15.71
CA GLN A 36 12.59 11.83 -16.00
C GLN A 36 12.47 10.71 -14.97
N SER A 37 12.49 11.01 -13.66
CA SER A 37 12.31 10.01 -12.61
C SER A 37 10.94 9.35 -12.68
N VAL A 38 9.89 10.13 -12.92
CA VAL A 38 8.53 9.61 -13.11
C VAL A 38 8.46 8.73 -14.37
N LYS A 39 9.13 9.08 -15.45
CA LYS A 39 9.19 8.24 -16.66
C LYS A 39 9.85 6.89 -16.38
N THR A 40 10.95 6.86 -15.62
CA THR A 40 11.63 5.62 -15.20
C THR A 40 10.70 4.75 -14.34
N TYR A 41 10.08 5.34 -13.33
CA TYR A 41 9.12 4.65 -12.46
C TYR A 41 7.93 4.07 -13.23
N LEU A 42 7.29 4.87 -14.08
CA LEU A 42 6.15 4.43 -14.90
C LEU A 42 6.55 3.34 -15.89
N ALA A 43 7.77 3.38 -16.43
CA ALA A 43 8.26 2.35 -17.33
C ALA A 43 8.38 0.99 -16.63
N GLU A 44 8.86 0.94 -15.39
CA GLU A 44 8.91 -0.28 -14.57
C GLU A 44 7.50 -0.74 -14.20
N PHE A 45 6.70 0.14 -13.60
CA PHE A 45 5.34 -0.14 -13.12
C PHE A 45 4.41 -0.65 -14.22
N LEU A 46 4.34 0.05 -15.35
CA LEU A 46 3.43 -0.30 -16.45
C LEU A 46 3.96 -1.41 -17.37
N SER A 47 5.21 -1.86 -17.17
CA SER A 47 5.74 -3.05 -17.85
C SER A 47 5.40 -4.35 -17.14
N ASP A 48 4.93 -4.28 -15.89
CA ASP A 48 4.53 -5.46 -15.14
C ASP A 48 3.23 -6.04 -15.70
N ARG A 49 3.27 -7.34 -16.05
CA ARG A 49 2.11 -8.05 -16.58
C ARG A 49 0.99 -8.25 -15.56
N ARG A 50 1.29 -8.15 -14.27
CA ARG A 50 0.29 -8.15 -13.19
C ARG A 50 -0.48 -6.85 -13.11
N VAL A 51 0.13 -5.74 -13.56
CA VAL A 51 -0.50 -4.41 -13.58
C VAL A 51 -1.23 -4.19 -14.90
N VAL A 52 -0.59 -4.53 -16.02
CA VAL A 52 -1.18 -4.40 -17.36
C VAL A 52 -1.21 -5.76 -18.03
N GLU A 53 -2.38 -6.39 -18.03
CA GLU A 53 -2.60 -7.75 -18.56
C GLU A 53 -2.68 -7.84 -20.08
N ILE A 54 -2.33 -6.76 -20.80
CA ILE A 54 -2.24 -6.75 -22.26
C ILE A 54 -0.96 -7.50 -22.69
N PRO A 55 -1.02 -8.38 -23.72
CA PRO A 55 0.16 -9.06 -24.22
C PRO A 55 1.32 -8.06 -24.51
N PRO A 56 2.57 -8.34 -24.06
CA PRO A 56 3.70 -7.40 -24.17
C PRO A 56 3.96 -6.92 -25.60
N ILE A 57 3.76 -7.77 -26.59
CA ILE A 57 3.96 -7.40 -28.01
C ILE A 57 3.03 -6.28 -28.47
N ALA A 58 1.82 -6.21 -27.92
CA ALA A 58 0.87 -5.13 -28.21
C ALA A 58 1.07 -3.94 -27.27
N TRP A 59 1.40 -4.20 -25.99
CA TRP A 59 1.49 -3.15 -24.99
C TRP A 59 2.78 -2.32 -25.07
N GLN A 60 3.95 -2.93 -25.26
CA GLN A 60 5.24 -2.22 -25.24
C GLN A 60 5.34 -1.08 -26.26
N PRO A 61 4.84 -1.21 -27.51
CA PRO A 61 4.80 -0.07 -28.43
C PRO A 61 3.94 1.10 -27.93
N ILE A 62 2.78 0.81 -27.32
CA ILE A 62 1.87 1.84 -26.74
C ILE A 62 2.54 2.50 -25.54
N LEU A 63 3.09 1.69 -24.62
CA LEU A 63 3.76 2.19 -23.44
C LEU A 63 4.91 3.13 -23.81
N ARG A 64 5.84 2.69 -24.65
CA ARG A 64 7.05 3.45 -25.01
C ARG A 64 6.80 4.58 -26.01
N GLY A 65 5.87 4.39 -26.95
CA GLY A 65 5.57 5.36 -28.01
C GLY A 65 4.63 6.47 -27.56
N ILE A 66 3.69 6.18 -26.66
CA ILE A 66 2.64 7.11 -26.27
C ILE A 66 2.71 7.43 -24.78
N ILE A 67 2.50 6.45 -23.92
CA ILE A 67 2.29 6.67 -22.48
C ILE A 67 3.50 7.35 -21.82
N LEU A 68 4.70 6.82 -22.04
CA LEU A 68 5.95 7.36 -21.46
C LEU A 68 6.41 8.69 -22.08
N ASN A 69 5.74 9.18 -23.09
CA ASN A 69 6.01 10.49 -23.68
C ASN A 69 4.96 11.55 -23.28
N THR A 70 3.79 11.14 -22.81
CA THR A 70 2.67 12.03 -22.46
C THR A 70 2.40 12.13 -20.97
N ARG A 71 2.30 10.99 -20.26
CA ARG A 71 1.95 10.94 -18.82
C ARG A 71 3.01 11.51 -17.87
N PRO A 72 4.34 11.28 -18.06
CA PRO A 72 5.34 11.64 -17.04
C PRO A 72 5.31 13.11 -16.63
N LYS A 73 5.04 14.03 -17.57
CA LYS A 73 4.97 15.46 -17.27
C LYS A 73 3.79 15.80 -16.35
N LYS A 74 2.61 15.25 -16.63
CA LYS A 74 1.40 15.46 -15.79
C LYS A 74 1.62 14.83 -14.41
N SER A 75 2.06 13.58 -14.35
CA SER A 75 2.33 12.90 -13.08
C SER A 75 3.43 13.58 -12.26
N ALA A 76 4.50 14.10 -12.89
CA ALA A 76 5.53 14.87 -12.17
C ALA A 76 4.98 16.17 -11.55
N ALA A 77 4.01 16.81 -12.20
CA ALA A 77 3.34 17.98 -11.65
C ALA A 77 2.49 17.60 -10.41
N ALA A 78 1.77 16.49 -10.46
CA ALA A 78 1.02 15.96 -9.32
C ALA A 78 1.95 15.57 -8.16
N TYR A 79 3.04 14.82 -8.41
CA TYR A 79 4.05 14.52 -7.38
C TYR A 79 4.64 15.77 -6.74
N LYS A 80 4.87 16.86 -7.46
CA LYS A 80 5.37 18.12 -6.89
C LYS A 80 4.44 18.75 -5.87
N LYS A 81 3.12 18.55 -5.98
CA LYS A 81 2.16 19.09 -5.02
C LYS A 81 2.24 18.42 -3.64
N VAL A 82 2.65 17.13 -3.62
CA VAL A 82 2.69 16.32 -2.39
C VAL A 82 4.10 16.01 -1.90
N TRP A 83 5.13 16.41 -2.65
CA TRP A 83 6.51 16.15 -2.31
C TRP A 83 6.96 17.03 -1.15
N THR A 84 7.61 16.42 -0.15
CA THR A 84 8.11 17.11 1.04
C THR A 84 9.63 17.21 1.04
N GLU A 85 10.20 17.85 2.07
CA GLU A 85 11.65 17.87 2.30
C GLU A 85 12.22 16.47 2.59
N GLU A 86 11.40 15.56 3.13
CA GLU A 86 11.76 14.15 3.37
C GLU A 86 11.63 13.26 2.13
N GLY A 87 11.10 13.79 1.04
CA GLY A 87 10.89 13.08 -0.21
C GLY A 87 9.42 12.73 -0.49
N SER A 88 9.19 11.58 -1.13
CA SER A 88 7.85 11.05 -1.37
C SER A 88 7.19 10.59 -0.07
N PRO A 89 5.93 11.00 0.22
CA PRO A 89 5.19 10.51 1.39
C PRO A 89 5.19 9.00 1.53
N LEU A 90 4.91 8.28 0.46
CA LEU A 90 4.92 6.82 0.47
C LEU A 90 6.26 6.23 0.92
N GLU A 91 7.37 6.86 0.50
CA GLU A 91 8.72 6.39 0.83
C GLU A 91 9.05 6.63 2.31
N TYR A 92 9.00 7.88 2.76
CA TYR A 92 9.42 8.18 4.12
C TYR A 92 8.50 7.58 5.18
N ILE A 93 7.18 7.45 4.88
CA ILE A 93 6.24 6.78 5.78
C ILE A 93 6.54 5.28 5.85
N THR A 94 6.76 4.60 4.71
CA THR A 94 7.10 3.17 4.70
C THR A 94 8.42 2.90 5.43
N ARG A 95 9.43 3.75 5.23
CA ARG A 95 10.69 3.72 5.99
C ARG A 95 10.44 3.86 7.48
N GLY A 96 9.66 4.87 7.89
CA GLY A 96 9.30 5.09 9.29
C GLY A 96 8.51 3.93 9.91
N GLN A 97 7.63 3.27 9.13
CA GLN A 97 6.96 2.05 9.58
C GLN A 97 7.97 0.93 9.87
N ALA A 98 8.94 0.71 8.99
CA ALA A 98 9.97 -0.31 9.19
C ALA A 98 10.88 0.01 10.39
N GLU A 99 11.31 1.26 10.55
CA GLU A 99 12.12 1.72 11.69
C GLU A 99 11.39 1.50 13.02
N ARG A 100 10.12 1.89 13.13
CA ARG A 100 9.30 1.66 14.32
C ARG A 100 9.03 0.17 14.58
N LEU A 101 8.87 -0.63 13.54
CA LEU A 101 8.75 -2.09 13.69
C LEU A 101 10.06 -2.70 14.20
N GLN A 102 11.22 -2.23 13.75
CA GLN A 102 12.52 -2.67 14.27
C GLN A 102 12.64 -2.39 15.77
N GLU A 103 12.28 -1.19 16.22
CA GLU A 103 12.28 -0.83 17.63
C GLU A 103 11.36 -1.74 18.47
N ARG A 104 10.16 -2.04 17.96
CA ARG A 104 9.16 -2.85 18.65
C ARG A 104 9.48 -4.34 18.66
N LEU A 105 10.03 -4.88 17.56
CA LEU A 105 10.39 -6.29 17.45
C LEU A 105 11.73 -6.62 18.13
N GLY A 106 12.58 -5.62 18.34
CA GLY A 106 13.89 -5.76 19.00
C GLY A 106 14.91 -6.51 18.14
N ASP A 107 16.01 -6.94 18.78
CA ASP A 107 17.18 -7.51 18.09
C ASP A 107 16.97 -8.95 17.59
N ALA A 108 15.86 -9.59 17.97
CA ALA A 108 15.54 -10.96 17.53
C ALA A 108 15.20 -11.04 16.04
N VAL A 109 14.85 -9.92 15.42
CA VAL A 109 14.40 -9.81 14.04
C VAL A 109 15.11 -8.62 13.36
N ASN A 110 15.58 -8.81 12.13
CA ASN A 110 16.10 -7.73 11.31
C ASN A 110 14.97 -7.20 10.41
N VAL A 111 14.54 -5.96 10.63
CA VAL A 111 13.51 -5.33 9.79
C VAL A 111 14.16 -4.50 8.71
N SER A 112 13.71 -4.67 7.48
CA SER A 112 14.05 -3.82 6.33
C SER A 112 12.79 -3.44 5.58
N TRP A 113 12.91 -2.52 4.62
CA TRP A 113 11.80 -2.10 3.77
C TRP A 113 12.21 -2.05 2.31
N ALA A 114 11.26 -2.25 1.43
CA ALA A 114 11.47 -2.19 -0.02
C ALA A 114 10.26 -1.61 -0.74
N MET A 115 10.52 -1.14 -1.94
CA MET A 115 9.51 -0.77 -2.91
C MET A 115 9.38 -1.85 -3.98
N ARG A 116 8.14 -2.16 -4.37
CA ARG A 116 7.91 -3.09 -5.49
C ARG A 116 8.42 -2.50 -6.79
N TYR A 117 8.26 -1.20 -6.99
CA TYR A 117 8.78 -0.43 -8.12
C TYR A 117 9.64 0.73 -7.62
N GLY A 118 10.84 0.88 -8.19
CA GLY A 118 11.82 1.86 -7.74
C GLY A 118 12.75 1.35 -6.66
N LYS A 119 13.16 2.21 -5.73
CA LYS A 119 14.20 1.95 -4.72
C LYS A 119 13.70 2.22 -3.29
N PRO A 120 14.27 1.47 -2.30
CA PRO A 120 15.12 0.29 -2.43
C PRO A 120 14.34 -0.89 -3.02
N SER A 121 14.98 -1.70 -3.86
CA SER A 121 14.29 -2.79 -4.55
C SER A 121 14.16 -4.05 -3.68
N ILE A 122 13.10 -4.84 -3.89
CA ILE A 122 12.92 -6.13 -3.21
C ILE A 122 14.14 -7.06 -3.36
N PRO A 123 14.73 -7.24 -4.57
CA PRO A 123 15.92 -8.06 -4.73
C PRO A 123 17.12 -7.60 -3.91
N ASP A 124 17.38 -6.28 -3.86
CA ASP A 124 18.51 -5.72 -3.13
C ASP A 124 18.33 -5.91 -1.62
N GLU A 125 17.14 -5.71 -1.09
CA GLU A 125 16.85 -5.83 0.35
C GLU A 125 16.82 -7.31 0.81
N ILE A 126 16.33 -8.25 -0.02
CA ILE A 126 16.48 -9.69 0.25
C ILE A 126 17.96 -10.05 0.37
N GLN A 127 18.81 -9.55 -0.55
CA GLN A 127 20.24 -9.80 -0.50
C GLN A 127 20.86 -9.26 0.79
N LYS A 128 20.56 -8.01 1.17
CA LYS A 128 21.05 -7.39 2.42
C LYS A 128 20.63 -8.16 3.66
N LEU A 129 19.38 -8.61 3.74
CA LEU A 129 18.90 -9.43 4.85
C LEU A 129 19.68 -10.75 4.93
N MET A 130 19.91 -11.42 3.82
CA MET A 130 20.70 -12.65 3.79
C MET A 130 22.18 -12.41 4.16
N ASP A 131 22.79 -11.34 3.67
CA ASP A 131 24.16 -10.95 4.01
C ASP A 131 24.31 -10.64 5.50
N SER A 132 23.23 -10.17 6.15
CA SER A 132 23.16 -9.97 7.61
C SER A 132 22.95 -11.24 8.42
N GLY A 133 22.76 -12.40 7.75
CA GLY A 133 22.57 -13.72 8.35
C GLY A 133 21.12 -14.16 8.49
N CYS A 134 20.17 -13.49 7.82
CA CYS A 134 18.78 -13.93 7.81
C CYS A 134 18.61 -15.10 6.82
N ASP A 135 18.26 -16.28 7.34
CA ASP A 135 17.93 -17.47 6.55
C ASP A 135 16.41 -17.75 6.50
N ARG A 136 15.63 -16.92 7.16
CA ARG A 136 14.16 -16.92 7.18
C ARG A 136 13.69 -15.49 7.01
N ILE A 137 12.87 -15.23 6.01
CA ILE A 137 12.40 -13.87 5.68
C ILE A 137 10.88 -13.88 5.55
N LEU A 138 10.21 -13.04 6.34
CA LEU A 138 8.80 -12.71 6.17
C LEU A 138 8.68 -11.53 5.21
N LEU A 139 8.07 -11.75 4.06
CA LEU A 139 7.62 -10.68 3.18
C LEU A 139 6.33 -10.10 3.74
N ALA A 140 6.32 -8.83 4.05
CA ALA A 140 5.17 -8.12 4.60
C ALA A 140 4.65 -7.03 3.63
N PRO A 141 3.88 -7.41 2.58
CA PRO A 141 3.25 -6.44 1.70
C PRO A 141 2.22 -5.61 2.47
N LEU A 142 2.34 -4.30 2.39
CA LEU A 142 1.47 -3.37 3.11
C LEU A 142 0.15 -3.10 2.34
N TYR A 143 -0.41 -4.14 1.74
CA TYR A 143 -1.70 -4.09 1.06
C TYR A 143 -2.71 -4.95 1.82
N PRO A 144 -3.67 -4.34 2.53
CA PRO A 144 -4.65 -5.11 3.30
C PRO A 144 -5.48 -6.05 2.43
N GLN A 145 -5.90 -5.56 1.25
CA GLN A 145 -6.66 -6.31 0.27
C GLN A 145 -5.70 -6.93 -0.76
N TYR A 146 -5.86 -8.22 -1.02
CA TYR A 146 -5.09 -8.89 -2.06
C TYR A 146 -5.53 -8.44 -3.45
N SER A 147 -4.54 -8.24 -4.33
CA SER A 147 -4.73 -8.19 -5.78
C SER A 147 -3.53 -8.80 -6.49
N GLY A 148 -3.76 -9.30 -7.71
CA GLY A 148 -2.70 -9.70 -8.62
C GLY A 148 -1.70 -8.58 -8.89
N ALA A 149 -2.17 -7.34 -8.97
CA ALA A 149 -1.36 -6.15 -9.23
C ALA A 149 -0.60 -5.63 -8.00
N THR A 150 -0.81 -6.16 -6.80
CA THR A 150 -0.17 -5.74 -5.56
C THR A 150 0.57 -6.91 -4.88
N THR A 151 -0.11 -7.72 -4.11
CA THR A 151 0.50 -8.81 -3.33
C THR A 151 1.18 -9.85 -4.22
N ALA A 152 0.54 -10.27 -5.33
CA ALA A 152 1.12 -11.30 -6.18
C ALA A 152 2.40 -10.83 -6.89
N THR A 153 2.44 -9.59 -7.36
CA THR A 153 3.65 -9.06 -8.01
C THR A 153 4.84 -8.93 -7.05
N VAL A 154 4.60 -8.68 -5.74
CA VAL A 154 5.64 -8.72 -4.70
C VAL A 154 6.20 -10.13 -4.56
N ILE A 155 5.34 -11.15 -4.50
CA ILE A 155 5.73 -12.56 -4.40
C ILE A 155 6.54 -12.98 -5.65
N ASP A 156 6.06 -12.63 -6.85
CA ASP A 156 6.75 -12.92 -8.10
C ASP A 156 8.17 -12.32 -8.08
N LYS A 157 8.31 -11.06 -7.65
CA LYS A 157 9.61 -10.37 -7.63
C LYS A 157 10.60 -10.98 -6.62
N ALA A 158 10.11 -11.39 -5.46
CA ALA A 158 10.92 -12.11 -4.47
C ALA A 158 11.33 -13.50 -4.99
N ALA A 159 10.40 -14.23 -5.61
CA ALA A 159 10.68 -15.55 -6.19
C ALA A 159 11.70 -15.48 -7.35
N GLU A 160 11.63 -14.45 -8.21
CA GLU A 160 12.63 -14.19 -9.25
C GLU A 160 14.04 -14.06 -8.62
N LYS A 161 14.17 -13.25 -7.56
CA LYS A 161 15.47 -13.09 -6.85
C LYS A 161 15.96 -14.41 -6.27
N LEU A 162 15.12 -15.16 -5.58
CA LEU A 162 15.51 -16.45 -5.00
C LEU A 162 15.96 -17.45 -6.05
N LYS A 163 15.31 -17.46 -7.22
CA LYS A 163 15.68 -18.36 -8.33
C LYS A 163 17.13 -18.13 -8.82
N GLU A 164 17.65 -16.91 -8.70
CA GLU A 164 19.02 -16.56 -9.06
C GLU A 164 20.05 -16.96 -8.00
N MET A 165 19.60 -17.23 -6.76
CA MET A 165 20.47 -17.46 -5.62
C MET A 165 20.85 -18.93 -5.48
N ARG A 166 22.11 -19.19 -5.14
CA ARG A 166 22.60 -20.56 -4.85
C ARG A 166 22.00 -21.10 -3.54
N TRP A 167 21.96 -20.26 -2.52
CA TRP A 167 21.34 -20.53 -1.22
C TRP A 167 20.16 -19.61 -1.03
N GLN A 168 18.99 -20.19 -0.78
CA GLN A 168 17.74 -19.48 -0.66
C GLN A 168 17.29 -19.43 0.79
N ALA A 169 16.85 -18.27 1.26
CA ALA A 169 16.15 -18.15 2.54
C ALA A 169 14.77 -18.86 2.50
N SER A 170 14.34 -19.36 3.65
CA SER A 170 12.92 -19.76 3.80
C SER A 170 12.03 -18.53 3.78
N LEU A 171 11.03 -18.51 2.90
CA LEU A 171 10.07 -17.40 2.81
C LEU A 171 8.73 -17.73 3.44
N ARG A 172 8.15 -16.74 4.09
CA ARG A 172 6.73 -16.60 4.35
C ARG A 172 6.24 -15.29 3.75
N THR A 173 4.96 -15.22 3.42
CA THR A 173 4.31 -13.98 3.01
C THR A 173 3.19 -13.68 3.98
N LEU A 174 3.13 -12.44 4.48
CA LEU A 174 2.00 -11.96 5.26
C LEU A 174 0.72 -12.14 4.43
N PRO A 175 -0.26 -12.90 4.91
CA PRO A 175 -1.53 -13.05 4.21
C PRO A 175 -2.29 -11.72 4.14
N PRO A 176 -3.25 -11.58 3.20
CA PRO A 176 -4.15 -10.43 3.19
C PRO A 176 -4.84 -10.27 4.53
N TYR A 177 -4.86 -9.05 5.05
CA TYR A 177 -5.40 -8.75 6.38
C TYR A 177 -6.61 -7.80 6.35
N HIS A 178 -7.30 -7.76 5.21
CA HIS A 178 -8.45 -6.91 4.91
C HIS A 178 -9.64 -7.08 5.87
N ASP A 179 -9.74 -8.21 6.55
CA ASP A 179 -10.79 -8.57 7.52
C ASP A 179 -10.25 -8.97 8.89
N ASP A 180 -8.95 -8.76 9.11
CA ASP A 180 -8.32 -9.02 10.40
C ASP A 180 -8.89 -8.06 11.47
N PRO A 181 -9.36 -8.59 12.63
CA PRO A 181 -9.91 -7.73 13.69
C PRO A 181 -8.95 -6.63 14.15
N ALA A 182 -7.64 -6.90 14.18
CA ALA A 182 -6.64 -5.89 14.57
C ALA A 182 -6.59 -4.74 13.56
N TYR A 183 -6.74 -5.04 12.27
CA TYR A 183 -6.77 -4.03 11.22
C TYR A 183 -8.05 -3.18 11.26
N ILE A 184 -9.21 -3.83 11.38
CA ILE A 184 -10.49 -3.13 11.49
C ILE A 184 -10.54 -2.25 12.75
N ASP A 185 -10.02 -2.74 13.88
CA ASP A 185 -9.93 -1.99 15.13
C ASP A 185 -8.98 -0.77 15.01
N ALA A 186 -7.84 -0.94 14.34
CA ALA A 186 -6.89 0.16 14.11
C ALA A 186 -7.53 1.25 13.25
N LEU A 187 -8.15 0.88 12.12
CA LEU A 187 -8.88 1.82 11.27
C LEU A 187 -10.00 2.53 12.03
N SER A 188 -10.84 1.78 12.75
CA SER A 188 -11.96 2.35 13.51
C SER A 188 -11.49 3.38 14.53
N LYS A 189 -10.43 3.07 15.30
CA LYS A 189 -9.87 4.00 16.30
C LYS A 189 -9.31 5.25 15.67
N ASP A 190 -8.52 5.09 14.61
CA ASP A 190 -7.85 6.18 13.94
C ASP A 190 -8.84 7.11 13.23
N LEU A 191 -9.76 6.56 12.44
CA LEU A 191 -10.78 7.34 11.75
C LEU A 191 -11.75 8.02 12.73
N THR A 192 -12.10 7.37 13.85
CA THR A 192 -12.92 8.00 14.88
C THR A 192 -12.22 9.22 15.46
N ALA A 193 -10.93 9.10 15.81
CA ALA A 193 -10.16 10.22 16.34
C ALA A 193 -10.06 11.39 15.35
N GLN A 194 -9.83 11.09 14.07
CA GLN A 194 -9.78 12.11 13.02
C GLN A 194 -11.13 12.79 12.82
N LEU A 195 -12.23 12.02 12.78
CA LEU A 195 -13.58 12.55 12.67
C LEU A 195 -13.97 13.42 13.87
N ASP A 196 -13.52 13.05 15.09
CA ASP A 196 -13.77 13.83 16.32
C ASP A 196 -12.99 15.17 16.34
N ALA A 197 -11.92 15.27 15.57
CA ALA A 197 -11.11 16.47 15.44
C ALA A 197 -11.62 17.45 14.36
N LEU A 198 -12.61 17.06 13.55
CA LEU A 198 -13.21 17.94 12.55
C LEU A 198 -14.04 19.05 13.21
N ASP A 199 -14.09 20.22 12.60
CA ASP A 199 -14.91 21.37 13.00
C ASP A 199 -16.35 21.30 12.41
N PHE A 200 -16.69 20.24 11.68
CA PHE A 200 -17.99 19.97 11.13
C PHE A 200 -18.37 18.48 11.27
N ASP A 201 -19.67 18.19 11.24
CA ASP A 201 -20.17 16.82 11.25
C ASP A 201 -20.38 16.32 9.81
N PRO A 202 -19.64 15.31 9.33
CA PRO A 202 -19.86 14.75 8.00
C PRO A 202 -21.17 13.96 7.95
N GLU A 203 -21.92 14.12 6.86
CA GLU A 203 -23.13 13.36 6.56
C GLU A 203 -22.80 12.00 5.94
N VAL A 204 -21.64 11.92 5.27
CA VAL A 204 -21.15 10.70 4.62
C VAL A 204 -19.68 10.48 4.97
N LEU A 205 -19.33 9.26 5.33
CA LEU A 205 -17.96 8.75 5.30
C LEU A 205 -17.81 7.89 4.03
N LEU A 206 -17.11 8.44 3.03
CA LEU A 206 -16.83 7.76 1.78
C LEU A 206 -15.53 6.95 1.92
N LEU A 207 -15.62 5.62 1.78
CA LEU A 207 -14.49 4.71 1.79
C LEU A 207 -14.04 4.47 0.35
N SER A 208 -12.97 5.14 -0.06
CA SER A 208 -12.42 5.05 -1.40
C SER A 208 -11.28 4.04 -1.46
N PHE A 209 -11.38 3.08 -2.36
CA PHE A 209 -10.33 2.09 -2.65
C PHE A 209 -9.75 2.36 -4.04
N HIS A 210 -8.52 1.90 -4.29
CA HIS A 210 -7.96 2.02 -5.63
C HIS A 210 -8.80 1.21 -6.63
N GLY A 211 -9.16 1.82 -7.75
CA GLY A 211 -9.90 1.15 -8.82
C GLY A 211 -9.07 0.07 -9.50
N MET A 212 -9.77 -0.95 -9.98
CA MET A 212 -9.22 -2.01 -10.79
C MET A 212 -10.11 -2.25 -12.01
N PRO A 213 -9.55 -2.70 -13.16
CA PRO A 213 -10.39 -3.09 -14.27
C PRO A 213 -11.41 -4.17 -13.86
N GLN A 214 -12.68 -4.04 -14.26
CA GLN A 214 -13.73 -5.02 -13.99
C GLN A 214 -13.29 -6.44 -14.38
N ARG A 215 -12.54 -6.57 -15.46
CA ARG A 215 -11.97 -7.82 -15.94
C ARG A 215 -11.21 -8.60 -14.86
N THR A 216 -10.51 -7.94 -13.92
CA THR A 216 -9.76 -8.63 -12.87
C THR A 216 -10.72 -9.39 -11.94
N LEU A 217 -11.83 -8.77 -11.55
CA LEU A 217 -12.90 -9.42 -10.79
C LEU A 217 -13.51 -10.59 -11.57
N ASP A 218 -13.82 -10.39 -12.85
CA ASP A 218 -14.42 -11.42 -13.71
C ASP A 218 -13.51 -12.64 -13.87
N LEU A 219 -12.18 -12.45 -13.74
CA LEU A 219 -11.18 -13.51 -13.77
C LEU A 219 -10.88 -14.14 -12.40
N GLY A 220 -11.53 -13.67 -11.34
CA GLY A 220 -11.42 -14.24 -9.99
C GLY A 220 -10.43 -13.57 -9.06
N ASP A 221 -9.93 -12.35 -9.36
CA ASP A 221 -9.17 -11.56 -8.39
C ASP A 221 -10.11 -11.17 -7.23
N PRO A 222 -9.78 -11.48 -5.97
CA PRO A 222 -10.67 -11.26 -4.83
C PRO A 222 -10.73 -9.80 -4.36
N TYR A 223 -9.96 -8.90 -4.97
CA TYR A 223 -9.77 -7.52 -4.51
C TYR A 223 -11.08 -6.78 -4.19
N HIS A 224 -12.02 -6.78 -5.13
CA HIS A 224 -13.33 -6.15 -4.94
C HIS A 224 -14.06 -6.69 -3.71
N CYS A 225 -14.07 -8.01 -3.53
CA CYS A 225 -14.72 -8.65 -2.39
C CYS A 225 -14.02 -8.29 -1.08
N HIS A 226 -12.68 -8.21 -1.06
CA HIS A 226 -11.90 -7.78 0.09
C HIS A 226 -12.20 -6.32 0.46
N CYS A 227 -12.26 -5.39 -0.53
CA CYS A 227 -12.62 -4.00 -0.30
C CYS A 227 -14.03 -3.86 0.33
N ARG A 228 -15.01 -4.54 -0.27
CA ARG A 228 -16.40 -4.53 0.23
C ARG A 228 -16.51 -5.13 1.65
N LYS A 229 -15.73 -6.17 1.94
CA LYS A 229 -15.68 -6.77 3.27
C LYS A 229 -15.06 -5.85 4.30
N THR A 230 -13.94 -5.19 3.97
CA THR A 230 -13.33 -4.17 4.83
C THR A 230 -14.33 -3.05 5.14
N ALA A 231 -14.98 -2.50 4.12
CA ALA A 231 -15.94 -1.41 4.28
C ALA A 231 -17.09 -1.82 5.21
N ARG A 232 -17.69 -2.99 5.00
CA ARG A 232 -18.79 -3.50 5.85
C ARG A 232 -18.34 -3.71 7.28
N LEU A 233 -17.19 -4.35 7.53
CA LEU A 233 -16.68 -4.60 8.88
C LEU A 233 -16.32 -3.30 9.60
N LEU A 234 -15.82 -2.30 8.88
CA LEU A 234 -15.52 -0.99 9.44
C LEU A 234 -16.81 -0.27 9.84
N GLU A 235 -17.84 -0.27 8.99
CA GLU A 235 -19.16 0.27 9.30
C GLU A 235 -19.78 -0.41 10.54
N GLU A 236 -19.72 -1.75 10.61
CA GLU A 236 -20.20 -2.53 11.78
C GLU A 236 -19.40 -2.20 13.06
N ARG A 237 -18.12 -1.89 12.94
CA ARG A 237 -17.23 -1.62 14.09
C ARG A 237 -17.32 -0.19 14.61
N MET A 238 -17.49 0.77 13.71
CA MET A 238 -17.62 2.18 14.10
C MET A 238 -19.03 2.45 14.62
N THR A 239 -19.12 3.08 15.79
CA THR A 239 -20.41 3.55 16.28
C THR A 239 -20.89 4.67 15.35
N PRO A 240 -22.03 4.51 14.67
CA PRO A 240 -22.51 5.53 13.74
C PRO A 240 -22.74 6.85 14.49
N ARG A 241 -22.17 7.93 14.00
CA ARG A 241 -22.60 9.26 14.40
C ARG A 241 -24.06 9.45 13.92
N LYS A 242 -24.89 10.12 14.69
CA LYS A 242 -26.26 10.44 14.26
C LYS A 242 -26.18 11.09 12.88
N SER A 243 -26.86 10.52 11.90
CA SER A 243 -26.95 10.96 10.51
C SER A 243 -25.78 10.64 9.55
N MET A 244 -24.63 10.18 10.00
CA MET A 244 -23.54 9.79 9.10
C MET A 244 -23.80 8.41 8.47
N ARG A 245 -23.73 8.33 7.15
CA ARG A 245 -23.82 7.08 6.39
C ARG A 245 -22.46 6.70 5.80
N PHE A 246 -22.27 5.40 5.57
CA PHE A 246 -21.07 4.89 4.91
C PHE A 246 -21.37 4.61 3.45
N GLU A 247 -20.45 5.02 2.57
CA GLU A 247 -20.47 4.63 1.16
C GLU A 247 -19.11 4.11 0.72
N THR A 248 -19.07 3.28 -0.32
CA THR A 248 -17.85 2.70 -0.86
C THR A 248 -17.71 3.05 -2.33
N SER A 249 -16.52 3.50 -2.74
CA SER A 249 -16.19 3.85 -4.11
C SER A 249 -14.80 3.37 -4.51
N PHE A 250 -14.47 3.51 -5.80
CA PHE A 250 -13.19 3.13 -6.39
C PHE A 250 -12.60 4.30 -7.18
N GLN A 251 -11.37 4.71 -6.80
CA GLN A 251 -10.65 5.85 -7.38
C GLN A 251 -9.71 5.46 -8.53
N SER A 252 -9.07 6.43 -9.17
CA SER A 252 -7.95 6.28 -10.09
C SER A 252 -8.29 5.52 -11.39
N ARG A 253 -9.53 5.61 -11.86
CA ARG A 253 -9.89 5.04 -13.15
C ARG A 253 -9.23 5.78 -14.31
N PHE A 254 -8.78 5.05 -15.32
CA PHE A 254 -8.24 5.67 -16.52
C PHE A 254 -8.48 4.83 -17.80
N GLY A 255 -8.48 5.50 -18.96
CA GLY A 255 -8.69 4.86 -20.25
C GLY A 255 -10.12 4.40 -20.46
N ASN A 256 -10.35 3.54 -21.47
CA ASN A 256 -11.69 3.16 -21.93
C ASN A 256 -12.17 1.79 -21.43
N ALA A 257 -11.38 1.11 -20.58
CA ALA A 257 -11.80 -0.16 -19.99
C ALA A 257 -12.95 0.06 -18.99
N LYS A 258 -13.76 -0.96 -18.78
CA LYS A 258 -14.71 -0.95 -17.66
C LYS A 258 -13.94 -1.17 -16.36
N TRP A 259 -14.16 -0.31 -15.39
CA TRP A 259 -13.56 -0.35 -14.06
C TRP A 259 -14.56 -0.79 -13.00
N LEU A 260 -14.06 -1.13 -11.80
CA LEU A 260 -14.91 -1.36 -10.63
C LEU A 260 -15.72 -0.12 -10.31
N GLU A 261 -16.96 -0.30 -9.91
CA GLU A 261 -17.93 0.76 -9.64
C GLU A 261 -18.48 0.67 -8.20
N PRO A 262 -19.01 1.80 -7.66
CA PRO A 262 -19.06 3.14 -8.26
C PRO A 262 -17.68 3.83 -8.25
N ALA A 263 -17.41 4.70 -9.23
CA ALA A 263 -16.20 5.50 -9.26
C ALA A 263 -16.28 6.63 -8.22
N THR A 264 -15.13 7.03 -7.66
CA THR A 264 -15.07 8.03 -6.58
C THR A 264 -15.49 9.41 -7.08
N ASP A 265 -15.00 9.83 -8.24
CA ASP A 265 -15.36 11.09 -8.89
C ASP A 265 -16.88 11.19 -9.15
N ASP A 266 -17.50 10.19 -9.81
CA ASP A 266 -18.94 10.14 -10.04
C ASP A 266 -19.74 10.13 -8.71
N THR A 267 -19.19 9.50 -7.67
CA THR A 267 -19.85 9.42 -6.35
C THR A 267 -19.84 10.78 -5.66
N LEU A 268 -18.74 11.52 -5.70
CA LEU A 268 -18.65 12.87 -5.12
C LEU A 268 -19.64 13.83 -5.78
N GLU A 269 -19.70 13.84 -7.12
CA GLU A 269 -20.66 14.67 -7.86
C GLU A 269 -22.12 14.29 -7.54
N ARG A 270 -22.44 12.99 -7.49
CA ARG A 270 -23.77 12.50 -7.14
C ARG A 270 -24.18 12.92 -5.73
N LEU A 271 -23.30 12.76 -4.73
CA LEU A 271 -23.58 13.11 -3.34
C LEU A 271 -23.86 14.60 -3.19
N ALA A 272 -23.03 15.46 -3.78
CA ALA A 272 -23.28 16.90 -3.78
C ALA A 272 -24.60 17.25 -4.49
N GLY A 273 -24.91 16.60 -5.62
CA GLY A 273 -26.18 16.76 -6.35
C GLY A 273 -27.41 16.27 -5.58
N GLU A 274 -27.26 15.30 -4.68
CA GLU A 274 -28.30 14.84 -3.74
C GLU A 274 -28.50 15.81 -2.56
N GLY A 275 -27.66 16.84 -2.45
CA GLY A 275 -27.75 17.86 -1.40
C GLY A 275 -26.87 17.57 -0.18
N VAL A 276 -25.98 16.58 -0.23
CA VAL A 276 -24.95 16.36 0.81
C VAL A 276 -23.99 17.55 0.82
N LYS A 277 -23.83 18.18 1.98
CA LYS A 277 -22.99 19.36 2.17
C LYS A 277 -21.66 19.06 2.82
N ASN A 278 -21.62 18.05 3.68
CA ASN A 278 -20.47 17.74 4.51
C ASN A 278 -20.02 16.29 4.30
N ILE A 279 -18.79 16.07 3.85
CA ILE A 279 -18.27 14.73 3.59
C ILE A 279 -16.88 14.52 4.21
N ALA A 280 -16.65 13.33 4.73
CA ALA A 280 -15.29 12.84 5.00
C ALA A 280 -14.99 11.69 4.04
N ILE A 281 -13.74 11.63 3.55
CA ILE A 281 -13.26 10.54 2.70
C ILE A 281 -12.05 9.87 3.34
N ALA A 282 -12.03 8.54 3.32
CA ALA A 282 -10.91 7.73 3.81
C ALA A 282 -10.49 6.70 2.76
N ALA A 283 -9.24 6.29 2.78
CA ALA A 283 -8.66 5.33 1.84
C ALA A 283 -8.17 4.04 2.55
N PRO A 284 -9.08 3.12 2.98
CA PRO A 284 -8.69 1.94 3.76
C PRO A 284 -7.85 0.92 3.00
N GLY A 285 -7.67 1.07 1.70
CA GLY A 285 -6.78 0.24 0.90
C GLY A 285 -5.30 0.61 1.01
N PHE A 286 -4.98 1.72 1.68
CA PHE A 286 -3.64 2.28 1.76
C PHE A 286 -3.15 2.27 3.21
N SER A 287 -1.94 1.72 3.44
CA SER A 287 -1.29 1.71 4.75
C SER A 287 -0.49 2.99 5.04
N ALA A 288 -0.20 3.75 4.00
CA ALA A 288 0.56 4.99 4.04
C ALA A 288 0.02 5.98 3.02
N ASP A 289 0.04 7.26 3.36
CA ASP A 289 -0.33 8.32 2.44
C ASP A 289 0.62 8.36 1.24
N CYS A 290 0.03 8.63 0.08
CA CYS A 290 0.70 8.57 -1.20
C CYS A 290 0.10 9.62 -2.16
N LEU A 291 0.50 9.56 -3.43
CA LEU A 291 -0.02 10.47 -4.44
C LEU A 291 -1.55 10.40 -4.53
N GLU A 292 -2.08 9.18 -4.50
CA GLU A 292 -3.51 8.89 -4.66
C GLU A 292 -4.35 9.42 -3.50
N THR A 293 -3.82 9.42 -2.27
CA THR A 293 -4.57 9.93 -1.09
C THR A 293 -4.44 11.44 -0.94
N LEU A 294 -3.25 12.00 -1.21
CA LEU A 294 -2.95 13.41 -0.95
C LEU A 294 -3.27 14.32 -2.13
N GLU A 295 -3.11 13.85 -3.36
CA GLU A 295 -3.39 14.67 -4.55
C GLU A 295 -4.76 14.36 -5.13
N GLU A 296 -5.05 13.10 -5.47
CA GLU A 296 -6.31 12.74 -6.10
C GLU A 296 -7.50 12.89 -5.16
N LEU A 297 -7.42 12.36 -3.90
CA LEU A 297 -8.54 12.46 -2.97
C LEU A 297 -8.58 13.80 -2.24
N ALA A 298 -7.45 14.26 -1.64
CA ALA A 298 -7.49 15.43 -0.78
C ALA A 298 -7.53 16.76 -1.56
N LEU A 299 -6.93 16.85 -2.74
CA LEU A 299 -6.94 18.07 -3.56
C LEU A 299 -8.00 18.01 -4.65
N GLU A 300 -7.88 17.06 -5.60
CA GLU A 300 -8.82 16.99 -6.73
C GLU A 300 -10.23 16.59 -6.27
N GLY A 301 -10.38 15.63 -5.34
CA GLY A 301 -11.68 15.20 -4.81
C GLY A 301 -12.40 16.31 -4.04
N LYS A 302 -11.66 17.13 -3.29
CA LYS A 302 -12.21 18.31 -2.63
C LYS A 302 -12.75 19.33 -3.65
N GLU A 303 -11.93 19.67 -4.66
CA GLU A 303 -12.32 20.61 -5.71
C GLU A 303 -13.59 20.13 -6.43
N GLN A 304 -13.66 18.86 -6.82
CA GLN A 304 -14.83 18.28 -7.47
C GLN A 304 -16.10 18.35 -6.61
N PHE A 305 -15.97 18.01 -5.31
CA PHE A 305 -17.13 18.04 -4.42
C PHE A 305 -17.65 19.46 -4.20
N GLU A 306 -16.76 20.45 -4.01
CA GLU A 306 -17.11 21.86 -3.84
C GLU A 306 -17.72 22.45 -5.14
N GLU A 307 -17.15 22.15 -6.32
CA GLU A 307 -17.70 22.56 -7.61
C GLU A 307 -19.10 21.98 -7.88
N ALA A 308 -19.35 20.74 -7.41
CA ALA A 308 -20.66 20.11 -7.50
C ALA A 308 -21.70 20.64 -6.47
N GLY A 309 -21.31 21.54 -5.59
CA GLY A 309 -22.19 22.20 -4.62
C GLY A 309 -22.10 21.70 -3.18
N GLY A 310 -21.06 20.90 -2.86
CA GLY A 310 -20.68 20.58 -1.47
C GLY A 310 -20.10 21.78 -0.73
N GLU A 311 -19.99 21.71 0.59
CA GLU A 311 -19.52 22.84 1.43
C GLU A 311 -18.28 22.48 2.25
N ASN A 312 -18.30 21.36 2.96
CA ASN A 312 -17.18 20.92 3.79
C ASN A 312 -16.68 19.54 3.35
N PHE A 313 -15.37 19.44 3.17
CA PHE A 313 -14.70 18.21 2.74
C PHE A 313 -13.49 17.94 3.62
N ALA A 314 -13.39 16.72 4.16
CA ALA A 314 -12.22 16.26 4.92
C ALA A 314 -11.65 14.98 4.31
N ALA A 315 -10.40 15.01 3.82
CA ALA A 315 -9.66 13.81 3.51
C ALA A 315 -8.95 13.31 4.78
N LEU A 316 -9.32 12.12 5.24
CA LEU A 316 -8.74 11.51 6.42
C LEU A 316 -7.43 10.80 6.04
N SER A 317 -6.38 10.98 6.83
CA SER A 317 -5.08 10.36 6.57
C SER A 317 -5.12 8.84 6.73
N CYS A 318 -4.22 8.14 6.05
CA CYS A 318 -3.98 6.73 6.28
C CYS A 318 -3.41 6.47 7.69
N LEU A 319 -3.32 5.20 8.11
CA LEU A 319 -2.74 4.81 9.40
C LEU A 319 -1.29 5.26 9.56
N ASN A 320 -0.54 5.40 8.48
CA ASN A 320 0.83 5.88 8.45
C ASN A 320 1.71 5.23 9.51
N THR A 321 2.45 6.05 10.28
CA THR A 321 3.23 5.65 11.45
C THR A 321 2.48 5.89 12.76
N GLY A 322 1.17 6.12 12.71
CA GLY A 322 0.33 6.32 13.89
C GLY A 322 0.28 5.08 14.80
N THR A 323 0.08 5.31 16.10
CA THR A 323 0.08 4.22 17.09
C THR A 323 -0.90 3.10 16.74
N PRO A 324 -2.17 3.36 16.33
CA PRO A 324 -3.09 2.27 15.99
C PRO A 324 -2.57 1.39 14.85
N GLY A 325 -2.00 2.01 13.79
CA GLY A 325 -1.42 1.30 12.66
C GLY A 325 -0.19 0.48 13.04
N MET A 326 0.70 1.06 13.86
CA MET A 326 1.91 0.36 14.30
C MET A 326 1.61 -0.80 15.25
N ASP A 327 0.63 -0.67 16.15
CA ASP A 327 0.18 -1.75 17.04
C ASP A 327 -0.40 -2.91 16.22
N MET A 328 -1.19 -2.59 15.20
CA MET A 328 -1.73 -3.57 14.27
C MET A 328 -0.63 -4.28 13.49
N LEU A 329 0.29 -3.55 12.86
CA LEU A 329 1.39 -4.14 12.08
C LEU A 329 2.27 -5.04 12.95
N GLU A 330 2.64 -4.60 14.15
CA GLU A 330 3.39 -5.43 15.11
C GLU A 330 2.64 -6.72 15.42
N HIS A 331 1.33 -6.64 15.73
CA HIS A 331 0.50 -7.79 16.08
C HIS A 331 0.47 -8.83 14.97
N ILE A 332 0.13 -8.42 13.73
CA ILE A 332 0.02 -9.37 12.61
C ILE A 332 1.38 -9.94 12.20
N ILE A 333 2.45 -9.15 12.26
CA ILE A 333 3.81 -9.62 11.96
C ILE A 333 4.27 -10.63 13.01
N ARG A 334 4.11 -10.37 14.31
CA ARG A 334 4.47 -11.33 15.38
C ARG A 334 3.72 -12.66 15.23
N ARG A 335 2.46 -12.62 14.83
CA ARG A 335 1.68 -13.83 14.56
C ARG A 335 2.32 -14.67 13.45
N GLU A 336 2.73 -14.04 12.35
CA GLU A 336 3.36 -14.72 11.21
C GLU A 336 4.80 -15.17 11.50
N LEU A 337 5.47 -14.57 12.48
CA LEU A 337 6.79 -14.98 12.94
C LEU A 337 6.76 -16.18 13.91
N SER A 338 5.58 -16.61 14.36
CA SER A 338 5.44 -17.75 15.29
C SER A 338 6.18 -18.99 14.77
N GLY A 339 6.98 -19.61 15.65
CA GLY A 339 7.85 -20.74 15.32
C GLY A 339 9.11 -20.38 14.56
N TRP A 340 9.37 -19.10 14.29
CA TRP A 340 10.64 -18.60 13.78
C TRP A 340 11.42 -17.79 14.81
N THR A 341 10.69 -17.15 15.72
CA THR A 341 11.22 -16.40 16.87
C THR A 341 10.74 -17.00 18.17
#